data_9bef9cc7c826f625645f3468f35e6f8e
#
_entry.id   9bef9cc7c826f625645f3468f35e6f8e
#
_cell.length_a   1.000
_cell.length_b   1.000
_cell.length_c   1.000
_cell.angle_alpha   90.00
_cell.angle_beta   90.00
_cell.angle_gamma   90.00
#
_symmetry.space_group_name_H-M   'P 1'
#
loop_
_entity.id
_entity.type
_entity.pdbx_description
1 polymer ?
#
loop_
_entity_poly.entity_id
_entity_poly.type
_entity_poly.pdbx_seq_one_letter_code
_entity_poly.pdbx_strand_id
1 'polypeptide(L)'
;MLQTDLLRSETDLINSKLNLLKAKTNNEIANKEDIIKISLDSELLRLKNDYLAQQIEYLEKKDTLFNKIQESRNILSSNSVQYLKNPLTKDGDLILSDRQIKFGLIVDEEEGRNAERLIDFYNNDPEHKGYPIFLIFENGCYGGLCNVMQSLINKMLRSESPVFVVVKKFAYSAAAVITTCAVNSFIYEEAEMMHHQIQTIFHNKQVNPTKLKEYSDLMKYYSRIYSDKMCSKLGIKLEEFVKKMYKNSCDGEGWFLMGEAAKKEKWVNNVIKSCRDTSIISKKEKKKNWLLDFMGLKQKIEKSMKMGNLWYIDERILK
;
A
#
# COMPACT_ATOMS: atom_id res chain seq x y z
N MET A 1 -10.00 8.85 -7.24
CA MET A 1 -11.20 9.63 -7.62
C MET A 1 -12.09 9.94 -6.41
N LEU A 2 -12.73 8.98 -5.74
CA LEU A 2 -13.63 9.24 -4.58
C LEU A 2 -13.00 10.06 -3.44
N GLN A 3 -11.74 9.83 -3.10
CA GLN A 3 -11.04 10.54 -2.02
C GLN A 3 -10.74 11.99 -2.39
N THR A 4 -10.35 12.24 -3.63
CA THR A 4 -10.13 13.61 -4.16
C THR A 4 -11.45 14.41 -4.18
N ASP A 5 -12.55 13.75 -4.56
CA ASP A 5 -13.88 14.38 -4.58
C ASP A 5 -14.37 14.70 -3.17
N LEU A 6 -14.10 13.82 -2.18
CA LEU A 6 -14.42 14.07 -0.78
C LEU A 6 -13.64 15.29 -0.24
N LEU A 7 -12.32 15.35 -0.50
CA LEU A 7 -11.48 16.49 -0.07
C LEU A 7 -11.90 17.80 -0.73
N ARG A 8 -12.29 17.78 -2.01
CA ARG A 8 -12.84 18.96 -2.70
C ARG A 8 -14.14 19.44 -2.05
N SER A 9 -15.06 18.50 -1.73
CA SER A 9 -16.29 18.82 -1.01
C SER A 9 -16.02 19.44 0.38
N GLU A 10 -15.01 18.93 1.09
CA GLU A 10 -14.57 19.48 2.39
C GLU A 10 -13.97 20.89 2.24
N THR A 11 -13.21 21.11 1.16
CA THR A 11 -12.67 22.43 0.80
C THR A 11 -13.77 23.44 0.51
N ASP A 12 -14.80 23.06 -0.25
CA ASP A 12 -15.96 23.90 -0.55
C ASP A 12 -16.75 24.30 0.72
N LEU A 13 -16.91 23.35 1.64
CA LEU A 13 -17.55 23.61 2.93
C LEU A 13 -16.74 24.60 3.79
N ILE A 14 -15.40 24.46 3.80
CA ILE A 14 -14.51 25.38 4.52
C ILE A 14 -14.58 26.78 3.92
N ASN A 15 -14.56 26.91 2.58
CA ASN A 15 -14.69 28.17 1.90
C ASN A 15 -16.03 28.87 2.21
N SER A 16 -17.13 28.10 2.25
CA SER A 16 -18.44 28.61 2.65
C SER A 16 -18.45 29.12 4.09
N LYS A 17 -17.84 28.39 5.03
CA LYS A 17 -17.70 28.83 6.43
C LYS A 17 -16.82 30.08 6.56
N LEU A 18 -15.74 30.17 5.80
CA LEU A 18 -14.84 31.33 5.78
C LEU A 18 -15.57 32.58 5.28
N ASN A 19 -16.41 32.44 4.24
CA ASN A 19 -17.23 33.55 3.72
C ASN A 19 -18.29 34.00 4.74
N LEU A 20 -18.91 33.08 5.47
CA LEU A 20 -19.84 33.42 6.57
C LEU A 20 -19.14 34.14 7.71
N LEU A 21 -17.93 33.76 8.08
CA LEU A 21 -17.14 34.46 9.11
C LEU A 21 -16.74 35.86 8.66
N LYS A 22 -16.35 36.05 7.39
CA LYS A 22 -16.07 37.39 6.83
C LYS A 22 -17.32 38.28 6.84
N ALA A 23 -18.50 37.75 6.52
CA ALA A 23 -19.76 38.47 6.57
C ALA A 23 -20.15 38.88 8.00
N LYS A 24 -19.89 38.02 9.00
CA LYS A 24 -20.11 38.36 10.42
C LYS A 24 -19.17 39.45 10.94
N THR A 25 -17.91 39.51 10.47
CA THR A 25 -16.95 40.56 10.83
C THR A 25 -17.35 41.93 10.27
N ASN A 26 -18.11 41.97 9.17
CA ASN A 26 -18.60 43.24 8.60
C ASN A 26 -19.91 43.77 9.25
N ASN A 27 -20.62 42.95 10.04
CA ASN A 27 -21.81 43.33 10.79
C ASN A 27 -21.42 43.53 12.25
N GLU A 28 -21.50 44.77 12.72
CA GLU A 28 -21.30 45.30 14.07
C GLU A 28 -21.03 44.27 15.18
N ILE A 29 -19.73 44.03 15.45
CA ILE A 29 -19.30 43.14 16.53
C ILE A 29 -19.13 43.97 17.78
N ALA A 30 -19.95 43.68 18.79
CA ALA A 30 -20.05 44.47 20.03
C ALA A 30 -18.86 44.27 21.00
N ASN A 31 -18.01 43.23 20.84
CA ASN A 31 -16.95 42.88 21.79
C ASN A 31 -15.62 42.55 21.14
N LYS A 32 -14.51 43.01 21.73
CA LYS A 32 -13.13 42.76 21.30
C LYS A 32 -12.77 41.27 21.30
N GLU A 33 -13.37 40.49 22.21
CA GLU A 33 -13.18 39.04 22.33
C GLU A 33 -13.77 38.27 21.13
N ASP A 34 -14.93 38.69 20.63
CA ASP A 34 -15.56 38.07 19.45
C ASP A 34 -14.74 38.30 18.18
N ILE A 35 -14.10 39.49 18.04
CA ILE A 35 -13.20 39.80 16.94
C ILE A 35 -11.99 38.87 16.95
N ILE A 36 -11.37 38.68 18.12
CA ILE A 36 -10.20 37.80 18.28
C ILE A 36 -10.57 36.35 17.94
N LYS A 37 -11.71 35.87 18.46
CA LYS A 37 -12.19 34.51 18.20
C LYS A 37 -12.47 34.28 16.70
N ILE A 38 -13.16 35.20 16.03
CA ILE A 38 -13.44 35.10 14.60
C ILE A 38 -12.15 35.15 13.78
N SER A 39 -11.18 35.98 14.20
CA SER A 39 -9.88 36.03 13.56
C SER A 39 -9.11 34.69 13.66
N LEU A 40 -9.09 34.11 14.86
CA LEU A 40 -8.45 32.80 15.09
C LEU A 40 -9.15 31.69 14.32
N ASP A 41 -10.49 31.65 14.33
CA ASP A 41 -11.25 30.64 13.56
C ASP A 41 -11.03 30.80 12.04
N SER A 42 -10.91 32.02 11.55
CA SER A 42 -10.60 32.32 10.14
C SER A 42 -9.21 31.82 9.77
N GLU A 43 -8.20 32.06 10.61
CA GLU A 43 -6.82 31.62 10.41
C GLU A 43 -6.74 30.08 10.42
N LEU A 44 -7.39 29.43 11.37
CA LEU A 44 -7.47 27.97 11.46
C LEU A 44 -8.13 27.36 10.21
N LEU A 45 -9.20 27.96 9.70
CA LEU A 45 -9.85 27.52 8.47
C LEU A 45 -8.97 27.73 7.23
N ARG A 46 -8.18 28.79 7.17
CA ARG A 46 -7.19 29.00 6.09
C ARG A 46 -6.12 27.93 6.12
N LEU A 47 -5.50 27.68 7.28
CA LEU A 47 -4.49 26.65 7.45
C LEU A 47 -5.02 25.26 7.07
N LYS A 48 -6.26 24.95 7.48
CA LYS A 48 -6.92 23.69 7.11
C LYS A 48 -7.15 23.60 5.59
N ASN A 49 -7.55 24.69 4.96
CA ASN A 49 -7.77 24.74 3.52
C ASN A 49 -6.47 24.56 2.74
N ASP A 50 -5.37 25.21 3.16
CA ASP A 50 -4.05 25.06 2.56
C ASP A 50 -3.53 23.62 2.70
N TYR A 51 -3.74 23.00 3.86
CA TYR A 51 -3.41 21.59 4.07
C TYR A 51 -4.20 20.67 3.12
N LEU A 52 -5.51 20.87 2.98
CA LEU A 52 -6.35 20.08 2.07
C LEU A 52 -5.94 20.27 0.60
N ALA A 53 -5.58 21.49 0.19
CA ALA A 53 -5.07 21.77 -1.16
C ALA A 53 -3.78 20.97 -1.44
N GLN A 54 -2.85 20.92 -0.48
CA GLN A 54 -1.63 20.11 -0.60
C GLN A 54 -1.95 18.61 -0.69
N GLN A 55 -2.93 18.11 0.06
CA GLN A 55 -3.36 16.71 -0.01
C GLN A 55 -3.99 16.38 -1.37
N ILE A 56 -4.81 17.27 -1.91
CA ILE A 56 -5.40 17.10 -3.25
C ILE A 56 -4.30 17.03 -4.31
N GLU A 57 -3.35 17.98 -4.30
CA GLU A 57 -2.23 18.01 -5.24
C GLU A 57 -1.36 16.73 -5.17
N TYR A 58 -1.10 16.26 -3.95
CA TYR A 58 -0.37 15.01 -3.73
C TYR A 58 -1.11 13.81 -4.35
N LEU A 59 -2.42 13.69 -4.12
CA LEU A 59 -3.23 12.59 -4.65
C LEU A 59 -3.33 12.65 -6.19
N GLU A 60 -3.48 13.83 -6.77
CA GLU A 60 -3.52 14.01 -8.23
C GLU A 60 -2.17 13.64 -8.89
N LYS A 61 -1.04 14.01 -8.27
CA LYS A 61 0.30 13.60 -8.72
C LYS A 61 0.48 12.09 -8.61
N LYS A 62 -0.01 11.48 -7.52
CA LYS A 62 0.04 10.02 -7.31
C LYS A 62 -0.80 9.27 -8.35
N ASP A 63 -2.01 9.71 -8.62
CA ASP A 63 -2.88 9.12 -9.66
C ASP A 63 -2.28 9.27 -11.07
N THR A 64 -1.69 10.44 -11.36
CA THR A 64 -1.00 10.68 -12.63
C THR A 64 0.22 9.76 -12.80
N LEU A 65 1.01 9.60 -11.73
CA LEU A 65 2.16 8.69 -11.73
C LEU A 65 1.71 7.23 -11.90
N PHE A 66 0.64 6.83 -11.20
CA PHE A 66 0.07 5.50 -11.32
C PHE A 66 -0.37 5.20 -12.77
N ASN A 67 -1.10 6.14 -13.40
CA ASN A 67 -1.53 6.00 -14.79
C ASN A 67 -0.35 5.89 -15.75
N LYS A 68 0.69 6.74 -15.60
CA LYS A 68 1.92 6.67 -16.40
C LYS A 68 2.66 5.35 -16.21
N ILE A 69 2.70 4.79 -14.99
CA ILE A 69 3.29 3.48 -14.73
C ILE A 69 2.49 2.39 -15.42
N GLN A 70 1.14 2.44 -15.40
CA GLN A 70 0.29 1.48 -16.10
C GLN A 70 0.43 1.58 -17.62
N GLU A 71 0.45 2.78 -18.18
CA GLU A 71 0.73 3.00 -19.61
C GLU A 71 2.11 2.44 -20.00
N SER A 72 3.14 2.73 -19.20
CA SER A 72 4.49 2.19 -19.43
C SER A 72 4.54 0.67 -19.34
N ARG A 73 3.78 0.05 -18.42
CA ARG A 73 3.64 -1.40 -18.31
C ARG A 73 2.95 -1.98 -19.54
N ASN A 74 1.88 -1.36 -20.03
CA ASN A 74 1.17 -1.81 -21.24
C ASN A 74 2.05 -1.74 -22.50
N ILE A 75 2.95 -0.76 -22.58
CA ILE A 75 3.91 -0.62 -23.68
C ILE A 75 5.06 -1.63 -23.55
N LEU A 76 5.43 -1.99 -22.30
CA LEU A 76 6.57 -2.86 -22.01
C LEU A 76 6.18 -4.34 -21.82
N SER A 77 4.89 -4.67 -21.72
CA SER A 77 4.38 -6.02 -21.43
C SER A 77 4.43 -6.99 -22.63
N SER A 78 5.14 -6.65 -23.72
CA SER A 78 5.28 -7.54 -24.85
C SER A 78 6.24 -8.70 -24.55
N ASN A 79 5.74 -9.90 -24.48
CA ASN A 79 6.40 -11.19 -24.71
C ASN A 79 7.36 -11.79 -23.65
N SER A 80 7.67 -11.13 -22.53
CA SER A 80 8.61 -11.68 -21.53
C SER A 80 8.02 -11.96 -20.15
N VAL A 81 6.79 -11.53 -19.87
CA VAL A 81 6.15 -11.73 -18.56
C VAL A 81 5.79 -13.21 -18.38
N GLN A 82 6.24 -13.79 -17.29
CA GLN A 82 5.96 -15.19 -16.96
C GLN A 82 4.83 -15.27 -15.92
N TYR A 83 3.73 -15.90 -16.29
CA TYR A 83 2.62 -16.19 -15.39
C TYR A 83 2.72 -17.66 -14.95
N LEU A 84 3.13 -17.87 -13.69
CA LEU A 84 3.35 -19.20 -13.12
C LEU A 84 2.41 -19.41 -11.93
N LYS A 85 1.67 -20.54 -11.93
CA LYS A 85 0.84 -20.93 -10.78
C LYS A 85 1.72 -21.29 -9.57
N ASN A 86 2.88 -21.89 -9.81
CA ASN A 86 3.90 -22.21 -8.83
C ASN A 86 5.17 -21.41 -9.16
N PRO A 87 5.30 -20.18 -8.64
CA PRO A 87 6.36 -19.26 -9.06
C PRO A 87 7.71 -19.51 -8.38
N LEU A 88 7.79 -20.39 -7.39
CA LEU A 88 9.04 -20.75 -6.70
C LEU A 88 9.82 -21.79 -7.52
N THR A 89 11.05 -21.47 -7.88
CA THR A 89 11.95 -22.40 -8.56
C THR A 89 12.60 -23.39 -7.59
N LYS A 90 13.18 -24.47 -8.11
CA LYS A 90 13.93 -25.44 -7.30
C LYS A 90 15.18 -24.84 -6.66
N ASP A 91 15.73 -23.80 -7.26
CA ASP A 91 16.94 -23.10 -6.78
C ASP A 91 16.64 -22.05 -5.69
N GLY A 92 15.35 -21.83 -5.38
CA GLY A 92 14.90 -20.88 -4.35
C GLY A 92 14.64 -19.47 -4.86
N ASP A 93 14.54 -19.28 -6.18
CA ASP A 93 14.18 -18.00 -6.78
C ASP A 93 12.66 -17.88 -6.93
N LEU A 94 12.10 -16.73 -6.62
CA LEU A 94 10.70 -16.41 -6.84
C LEU A 94 10.53 -15.64 -8.15
N ILE A 95 9.75 -16.18 -9.07
CA ILE A 95 9.44 -15.55 -10.36
C ILE A 95 8.18 -14.68 -10.21
N LEU A 96 8.33 -13.38 -10.39
CA LEU A 96 7.23 -12.43 -10.32
C LEU A 96 6.72 -12.10 -11.74
N SER A 97 5.39 -12.10 -11.91
CA SER A 97 4.72 -11.48 -13.05
C SER A 97 4.51 -9.97 -12.82
N ASP A 98 3.77 -9.30 -13.68
CA ASP A 98 3.35 -7.90 -13.51
C ASP A 98 2.17 -7.72 -12.53
N ARG A 99 1.57 -8.82 -12.05
CA ARG A 99 0.47 -8.82 -11.09
C ARG A 99 0.98 -8.52 -9.67
N GLN A 100 1.56 -7.34 -9.48
CA GLN A 100 2.24 -6.93 -8.25
C GLN A 100 1.52 -5.76 -7.58
N ILE A 101 1.39 -5.85 -6.27
CA ILE A 101 0.92 -4.80 -5.37
C ILE A 101 2.09 -4.44 -4.46
N LYS A 102 2.75 -3.32 -4.73
CA LYS A 102 3.79 -2.80 -3.84
C LYS A 102 3.12 -2.08 -2.69
N PHE A 103 3.25 -2.63 -1.50
CA PHE A 103 2.62 -2.11 -0.29
C PHE A 103 3.54 -1.12 0.43
N GLY A 104 2.96 -0.08 1.02
CA GLY A 104 3.71 0.96 1.73
C GLY A 104 4.28 0.52 3.07
N LEU A 105 4.92 1.47 3.77
CA LEU A 105 5.58 1.21 5.05
C LEU A 105 4.62 1.02 6.22
N ILE A 106 3.35 1.43 6.07
CA ILE A 106 2.35 1.41 7.15
C ILE A 106 1.04 0.84 6.63
N VAL A 107 0.38 0.01 7.44
CA VAL A 107 -0.97 -0.50 7.16
C VAL A 107 -1.98 0.56 7.58
N ASP A 108 -2.30 1.46 6.66
CA ASP A 108 -3.29 2.51 6.85
C ASP A 108 -4.46 2.38 5.86
N GLU A 109 -5.45 3.27 5.98
CA GLU A 109 -6.67 3.25 5.18
C GLU A 109 -6.39 3.44 3.68
N GLU A 110 -5.35 4.19 3.31
CA GLU A 110 -5.01 4.44 1.91
C GLU A 110 -4.37 3.21 1.28
N GLU A 111 -3.34 2.66 1.92
CA GLU A 111 -2.64 1.48 1.42
C GLU A 111 -3.57 0.26 1.38
N GLY A 112 -4.44 0.10 2.39
CA GLY A 112 -5.44 -0.97 2.41
C GLY A 112 -6.41 -0.87 1.23
N ARG A 113 -7.02 0.30 1.00
CA ARG A 113 -7.93 0.51 -0.14
C ARG A 113 -7.23 0.33 -1.49
N ASN A 114 -5.99 0.80 -1.63
CA ASN A 114 -5.22 0.62 -2.86
C ASN A 114 -4.96 -0.85 -3.13
N ALA A 115 -4.56 -1.61 -2.13
CA ALA A 115 -4.32 -3.05 -2.26
C ALA A 115 -5.60 -3.80 -2.64
N GLU A 116 -6.72 -3.52 -1.98
CA GLU A 116 -8.01 -4.14 -2.27
C GLU A 116 -8.49 -3.84 -3.70
N ARG A 117 -8.35 -2.59 -4.18
CA ARG A 117 -8.67 -2.19 -5.55
C ARG A 117 -7.80 -2.91 -6.58
N LEU A 118 -6.50 -3.07 -6.31
CA LEU A 118 -5.59 -3.78 -7.19
C LEU A 118 -5.87 -5.30 -7.21
N ILE A 119 -6.29 -5.89 -6.09
CA ILE A 119 -6.77 -7.28 -6.06
C ILE A 119 -7.98 -7.43 -6.97
N ASP A 120 -8.97 -6.51 -6.91
CA ASP A 120 -10.12 -6.53 -7.81
C ASP A 120 -9.73 -6.34 -9.27
N PHE A 121 -8.83 -5.39 -9.55
CA PHE A 121 -8.32 -5.16 -10.89
C PHE A 121 -7.71 -6.44 -11.50
N TYR A 122 -6.86 -7.13 -10.75
CA TYR A 122 -6.26 -8.37 -11.21
C TYR A 122 -7.25 -9.55 -11.27
N ASN A 123 -8.26 -9.61 -10.43
CA ASN A 123 -9.31 -10.61 -10.52
C ASN A 123 -10.21 -10.44 -11.75
N ASN A 124 -10.38 -9.19 -12.22
CA ASN A 124 -11.16 -8.86 -13.40
C ASN A 124 -10.40 -9.05 -14.72
N ASP A 125 -9.11 -9.43 -14.67
CA ASP A 125 -8.31 -9.77 -15.85
C ASP A 125 -8.64 -11.21 -16.32
N PRO A 126 -9.38 -11.40 -17.44
CA PRO A 126 -9.83 -12.72 -17.87
C PRO A 126 -8.69 -13.60 -18.40
N GLU A 127 -7.61 -12.99 -18.91
CA GLU A 127 -6.48 -13.72 -19.54
C GLU A 127 -5.61 -14.39 -18.48
N HIS A 128 -5.47 -13.76 -17.29
CA HIS A 128 -4.57 -14.23 -16.24
C HIS A 128 -5.30 -14.60 -14.96
N LYS A 129 -6.58 -14.94 -15.06
CA LYS A 129 -7.39 -15.39 -13.91
C LYS A 129 -6.80 -16.66 -13.29
N GLY A 130 -6.69 -16.66 -11.96
CA GLY A 130 -6.14 -17.80 -11.19
C GLY A 130 -4.61 -17.86 -11.12
N TYR A 131 -3.89 -16.94 -11.79
CA TYR A 131 -2.47 -16.76 -11.53
C TYR A 131 -2.23 -15.88 -10.29
N PRO A 132 -1.13 -16.09 -9.55
CA PRO A 132 -0.85 -15.34 -8.33
C PRO A 132 -0.83 -13.84 -8.50
N ILE A 133 -1.38 -13.14 -7.52
CA ILE A 133 -1.19 -11.71 -7.28
C ILE A 133 -0.16 -11.59 -6.16
N PHE A 134 0.88 -10.80 -6.35
CA PHE A 134 1.97 -10.64 -5.39
C PHE A 134 1.79 -9.35 -4.59
N LEU A 135 1.47 -9.44 -3.31
CA LEU A 135 1.50 -8.32 -2.37
C LEU A 135 2.91 -8.26 -1.77
N ILE A 136 3.65 -7.18 -2.04
CA ILE A 136 5.09 -7.11 -1.78
C ILE A 136 5.41 -6.01 -0.78
N PHE A 137 5.96 -6.37 0.37
CA PHE A 137 6.60 -5.47 1.32
C PHE A 137 8.04 -5.18 0.86
N GLU A 138 8.16 -4.32 -0.19
CA GLU A 138 9.44 -4.01 -0.87
C GLU A 138 10.46 -3.38 0.06
N ASN A 139 10.03 -2.35 0.79
CA ASN A 139 10.85 -1.61 1.74
C ASN A 139 10.63 -2.03 3.20
N GLY A 140 9.85 -3.09 3.43
CA GLY A 140 9.34 -3.50 4.71
C GLY A 140 8.02 -2.80 5.06
N CYS A 141 7.37 -3.24 6.14
CA CYS A 141 6.15 -2.64 6.67
C CYS A 141 6.11 -2.76 8.19
N TYR A 142 5.93 -1.64 8.88
CA TYR A 142 5.88 -1.57 10.36
C TYR A 142 4.55 -2.05 10.95
N GLY A 143 3.55 -2.36 10.12
CA GLY A 143 2.20 -2.66 10.58
C GLY A 143 1.32 -1.43 10.64
N GLY A 144 0.30 -1.41 11.49
CA GLY A 144 -0.63 -0.30 11.61
C GLY A 144 -2.05 -0.72 12.02
N LEU A 145 -3.07 -0.20 11.34
CA LEU A 145 -4.47 -0.32 11.72
C LEU A 145 -5.01 -1.76 11.61
N CYS A 146 -5.49 -2.31 12.72
CA CYS A 146 -6.00 -3.68 12.78
C CYS A 146 -7.27 -3.91 11.94
N ASN A 147 -8.15 -2.92 11.83
CA ASN A 147 -9.34 -2.98 10.98
C ASN A 147 -8.98 -3.07 9.50
N VAL A 148 -8.00 -2.31 9.04
CA VAL A 148 -7.47 -2.35 7.66
C VAL A 148 -6.80 -3.69 7.39
N MET A 149 -5.96 -4.16 8.30
CA MET A 149 -5.36 -5.50 8.24
C MET A 149 -6.42 -6.59 8.06
N GLN A 150 -7.48 -6.56 8.88
CA GLN A 150 -8.55 -7.56 8.84
C GLN A 150 -9.33 -7.50 7.52
N SER A 151 -9.64 -6.31 7.01
CA SER A 151 -10.29 -6.11 5.72
C SER A 151 -9.45 -6.70 4.59
N LEU A 152 -8.16 -6.36 4.54
CA LEU A 152 -7.23 -6.85 3.54
C LEU A 152 -7.06 -8.37 3.58
N ILE A 153 -6.92 -8.97 4.77
CA ILE A 153 -6.86 -10.43 4.92
C ILE A 153 -8.14 -11.08 4.39
N ASN A 154 -9.32 -10.53 4.71
CA ASN A 154 -10.59 -11.02 4.18
C ASN A 154 -10.63 -10.95 2.64
N LYS A 155 -10.16 -9.84 2.08
CA LYS A 155 -10.07 -9.63 0.63
C LYS A 155 -9.13 -10.64 -0.03
N MET A 156 -7.95 -10.83 0.53
CA MET A 156 -6.96 -11.80 0.05
C MET A 156 -7.53 -13.24 0.04
N LEU A 157 -8.17 -13.66 1.13
CA LEU A 157 -8.69 -15.02 1.29
C LEU A 157 -9.92 -15.31 0.41
N ARG A 158 -10.67 -14.26 -0.01
CA ARG A 158 -11.83 -14.37 -0.89
C ARG A 158 -11.50 -14.08 -2.36
N SER A 159 -10.26 -13.74 -2.64
CA SER A 159 -9.80 -13.43 -4.01
C SER A 159 -9.89 -14.68 -4.89
N GLU A 160 -10.36 -14.51 -6.13
CA GLU A 160 -10.41 -15.59 -7.13
C GLU A 160 -9.02 -16.02 -7.58
N SER A 161 -8.10 -15.07 -7.71
CA SER A 161 -6.68 -15.32 -7.91
C SER A 161 -5.98 -15.39 -6.56
N PRO A 162 -5.13 -16.38 -6.29
CA PRO A 162 -4.44 -16.48 -5.00
C PRO A 162 -3.53 -15.26 -4.77
N VAL A 163 -3.65 -14.65 -3.59
CA VAL A 163 -2.78 -13.54 -3.20
C VAL A 163 -1.62 -14.11 -2.38
N PHE A 164 -0.41 -13.95 -2.90
CA PHE A 164 0.85 -14.35 -2.28
C PHE A 164 1.52 -13.13 -1.66
N VAL A 165 2.07 -13.27 -0.46
CA VAL A 165 2.77 -12.18 0.21
C VAL A 165 4.28 -12.39 0.14
N VAL A 166 5.02 -11.33 -0.18
CA VAL A 166 6.49 -11.34 -0.29
C VAL A 166 7.08 -10.31 0.66
N VAL A 167 7.91 -10.77 1.60
CA VAL A 167 8.63 -9.91 2.56
C VAL A 167 10.08 -9.79 2.12
N LYS A 168 10.51 -8.58 1.72
CA LYS A 168 11.88 -8.35 1.24
C LYS A 168 12.83 -7.82 2.32
N LYS A 169 12.32 -7.09 3.31
CA LYS A 169 13.13 -6.55 4.40
C LYS A 169 12.55 -6.90 5.77
N PHE A 170 11.36 -6.41 6.06
CA PHE A 170 10.68 -6.73 7.30
C PHE A 170 9.16 -6.63 7.17
N ALA A 171 8.46 -7.38 8.03
CA ALA A 171 7.01 -7.29 8.22
C ALA A 171 6.70 -7.38 9.71
N TYR A 172 6.24 -6.28 10.32
CA TYR A 172 5.96 -6.20 11.75
C TYR A 172 4.48 -6.03 12.03
N SER A 173 4.03 -6.50 13.19
CA SER A 173 2.67 -6.25 13.71
C SER A 173 1.59 -6.67 12.69
N ALA A 174 0.71 -5.77 12.27
CA ALA A 174 -0.34 -6.02 11.29
C ALA A 174 0.21 -6.61 9.97
N ALA A 175 1.39 -6.19 9.50
CA ALA A 175 2.02 -6.74 8.30
C ALA A 175 2.48 -8.19 8.48
N ALA A 176 2.97 -8.54 9.68
CA ALA A 176 3.29 -9.93 10.01
C ALA A 176 2.03 -10.81 10.02
N VAL A 177 0.91 -10.31 10.54
CA VAL A 177 -0.37 -11.04 10.54
C VAL A 177 -0.88 -11.24 9.10
N ILE A 178 -0.82 -10.21 8.24
CA ILE A 178 -1.16 -10.31 6.81
C ILE A 178 -0.30 -11.39 6.14
N THR A 179 1.02 -11.38 6.38
CA THR A 179 1.96 -12.37 5.83
C THR A 179 1.61 -13.78 6.29
N THR A 180 1.38 -13.95 7.60
CA THR A 180 1.06 -15.26 8.20
C THR A 180 -0.28 -15.78 7.68
N CYS A 181 -1.29 -14.93 7.46
CA CYS A 181 -2.60 -15.34 6.97
C CYS A 181 -2.66 -15.60 5.46
N ALA A 182 -1.66 -15.20 4.68
CA ALA A 182 -1.65 -15.41 3.23
C ALA A 182 -1.74 -16.90 2.85
N VAL A 183 -2.36 -17.19 1.71
CA VAL A 183 -2.44 -18.56 1.16
C VAL A 183 -1.05 -19.13 0.92
N ASN A 184 -0.15 -18.30 0.41
CA ASN A 184 1.27 -18.59 0.31
C ASN A 184 2.08 -17.33 0.61
N SER A 185 3.23 -17.49 1.25
CA SER A 185 4.08 -16.37 1.64
C SER A 185 5.57 -16.71 1.51
N PHE A 186 6.34 -15.69 1.19
CA PHE A 186 7.74 -15.76 0.88
C PHE A 186 8.51 -14.70 1.65
N ILE A 187 9.66 -15.06 2.18
CA ILE A 187 10.53 -14.14 2.90
C ILE A 187 11.98 -14.32 2.43
N TYR A 188 12.73 -13.24 2.30
CA TYR A 188 14.19 -13.35 2.13
C TYR A 188 14.84 -13.90 3.41
N GLU A 189 15.98 -14.58 3.27
CA GLU A 189 16.68 -15.21 4.38
C GLU A 189 17.01 -14.19 5.49
N GLU A 190 17.43 -12.98 5.10
CA GLU A 190 17.82 -11.90 6.00
C GLU A 190 16.65 -11.00 6.42
N ALA A 191 15.46 -11.25 5.88
CA ALA A 191 14.29 -10.46 6.22
C ALA A 191 13.66 -10.90 7.54
N GLU A 192 13.05 -9.97 8.22
CA GLU A 192 12.57 -10.14 9.58
C GLU A 192 11.05 -10.03 9.69
N MET A 193 10.46 -10.82 10.55
CA MET A 193 9.07 -10.72 10.96
C MET A 193 8.97 -10.49 12.48
N MET A 194 7.99 -9.67 12.89
CA MET A 194 7.74 -9.44 14.30
C MET A 194 6.24 -9.50 14.61
N HIS A 195 5.90 -10.35 15.56
CA HIS A 195 4.57 -10.38 16.15
C HIS A 195 4.58 -9.81 17.57
N HIS A 196 3.57 -8.99 17.88
CA HIS A 196 3.27 -8.52 19.22
C HIS A 196 1.75 -8.53 19.46
N GLN A 197 1.33 -8.37 20.71
CA GLN A 197 -0.09 -8.19 21.00
C GLN A 197 -0.58 -6.86 20.44
N ILE A 198 -1.87 -6.77 20.13
CA ILE A 198 -2.45 -5.48 19.76
C ILE A 198 -2.26 -4.48 20.90
N GLN A 199 -1.93 -3.26 20.53
CA GLN A 199 -1.68 -2.16 21.44
C GLN A 199 -2.68 -1.04 21.22
N THR A 200 -2.94 -0.26 22.27
CA THR A 200 -3.69 0.99 22.16
C THR A 200 -2.94 2.08 22.90
N ILE A 201 -3.05 3.30 22.39
CA ILE A 201 -2.40 4.46 22.96
C ILE A 201 -3.47 5.33 23.63
N PHE A 202 -3.28 5.60 24.90
CA PHE A 202 -4.13 6.54 25.66
C PHE A 202 -3.47 7.93 25.63
N HIS A 203 -3.84 8.75 24.65
CA HIS A 203 -3.40 10.15 24.64
C HIS A 203 -4.27 11.00 25.57
N ASN A 204 -3.64 11.65 26.56
CA ASN A 204 -4.24 12.67 27.45
C ASN A 204 -5.59 12.32 28.09
N LYS A 205 -5.84 11.04 28.35
CA LYS A 205 -7.07 10.58 29.01
C LYS A 205 -6.80 10.17 30.44
N GLN A 206 -7.53 10.77 31.39
CA GLN A 206 -7.61 10.25 32.75
C GLN A 206 -8.44 8.96 32.74
N VAL A 207 -7.87 7.87 33.24
CA VAL A 207 -8.48 6.54 33.26
C VAL A 207 -8.58 6.09 34.71
N ASN A 208 -9.80 5.79 35.16
CA ASN A 208 -10.04 5.18 36.45
C ASN A 208 -10.00 3.62 36.33
N PRO A 209 -9.96 2.88 37.45
CA PRO A 209 -9.89 1.43 37.45
C PRO A 209 -11.01 0.72 36.64
N THR A 210 -12.24 1.27 36.67
CA THR A 210 -13.39 0.75 35.92
C THR A 210 -13.15 0.88 34.41
N LYS A 211 -12.78 2.05 33.93
CA LYS A 211 -12.44 2.26 32.53
C LYS A 211 -11.25 1.45 32.07
N LEU A 212 -10.23 1.28 32.93
CA LEU A 212 -9.08 0.45 32.59
C LEU A 212 -9.49 -1.02 32.37
N LYS A 213 -10.40 -1.52 33.20
CA LYS A 213 -10.98 -2.86 33.02
C LYS A 213 -11.77 -2.98 31.72
N GLU A 214 -12.66 -2.01 31.43
CA GLU A 214 -13.42 -1.99 30.18
C GLU A 214 -12.49 -1.98 28.94
N TYR A 215 -11.44 -1.16 28.95
CA TYR A 215 -10.44 -1.16 27.88
C TYR A 215 -9.71 -2.49 27.76
N SER A 216 -9.32 -3.10 28.89
CA SER A 216 -8.68 -4.42 28.90
C SER A 216 -9.56 -5.49 28.28
N ASP A 217 -10.86 -5.50 28.62
CA ASP A 217 -11.81 -6.48 28.11
C ASP A 217 -12.08 -6.25 26.61
N LEU A 218 -12.17 -4.99 26.17
CA LEU A 218 -12.27 -4.61 24.75
C LEU A 218 -11.02 -5.04 23.96
N MET A 219 -9.83 -4.81 24.49
CA MET A 219 -8.57 -5.24 23.87
C MET A 219 -8.47 -6.75 23.74
N LYS A 220 -8.91 -7.51 24.74
CA LYS A 220 -8.99 -8.98 24.66
C LYS A 220 -9.95 -9.44 23.57
N TYR A 221 -11.11 -8.79 23.45
CA TYR A 221 -12.08 -9.07 22.41
C TYR A 221 -11.49 -8.83 21.02
N TYR A 222 -10.88 -7.66 20.78
CA TYR A 222 -10.22 -7.36 19.51
C TYR A 222 -9.03 -8.30 19.24
N SER A 223 -8.24 -8.62 20.24
CA SER A 223 -7.13 -9.57 20.08
C SER A 223 -7.60 -10.93 19.55
N ARG A 224 -8.74 -11.42 20.01
CA ARG A 224 -9.34 -12.67 19.48
C ARG A 224 -9.75 -12.51 18.03
N ILE A 225 -10.53 -11.49 17.71
CA ILE A 225 -11.03 -11.27 16.34
C ILE A 225 -9.88 -11.13 15.33
N TYR A 226 -8.89 -10.32 15.65
CA TYR A 226 -7.80 -10.02 14.71
C TYR A 226 -6.75 -11.11 14.62
N SER A 227 -6.64 -11.98 15.64
CA SER A 227 -5.67 -13.09 15.65
C SER A 227 -6.28 -14.44 15.26
N ASP A 228 -7.60 -14.56 15.16
CA ASP A 228 -8.29 -15.84 14.96
C ASP A 228 -7.80 -16.58 13.71
N LYS A 229 -7.73 -15.89 12.56
CA LYS A 229 -7.27 -16.48 11.29
C LYS A 229 -5.81 -16.90 11.35
N MET A 230 -4.97 -16.07 11.95
CA MET A 230 -3.56 -16.38 12.15
C MET A 230 -3.39 -17.61 13.05
N CYS A 231 -4.03 -17.62 14.21
CA CYS A 231 -3.97 -18.73 15.15
C CYS A 231 -4.50 -20.03 14.54
N SER A 232 -5.59 -19.94 13.77
CA SER A 232 -6.15 -21.08 13.02
C SER A 232 -5.13 -21.67 12.03
N LYS A 233 -4.42 -20.81 11.28
CA LYS A 233 -3.37 -21.25 10.35
C LYS A 233 -2.16 -21.84 11.06
N LEU A 234 -1.78 -21.29 12.20
CA LEU A 234 -0.69 -21.81 13.04
C LEU A 234 -1.06 -23.10 13.78
N GLY A 235 -2.35 -23.42 13.92
CA GLY A 235 -2.85 -24.57 14.66
C GLY A 235 -2.70 -24.45 16.16
N ILE A 236 -2.68 -23.23 16.71
CA ILE A 236 -2.54 -22.96 18.16
C ILE A 236 -3.60 -21.99 18.66
N LYS A 237 -3.85 -21.99 19.96
CA LYS A 237 -4.76 -21.01 20.58
C LYS A 237 -4.04 -19.67 20.79
N LEU A 238 -4.81 -18.57 20.83
CA LEU A 238 -4.27 -17.23 21.06
C LEU A 238 -3.47 -17.15 22.37
N GLU A 239 -3.96 -17.76 23.43
CA GLU A 239 -3.29 -17.77 24.74
C GLU A 239 -1.92 -18.49 24.68
N GLU A 240 -1.81 -19.53 23.87
CA GLU A 240 -0.55 -20.25 23.65
C GLU A 240 0.41 -19.40 22.80
N PHE A 241 -0.10 -18.74 21.74
CA PHE A 241 0.69 -17.84 20.94
C PHE A 241 1.26 -16.70 21.78
N VAL A 242 0.42 -16.04 22.59
CA VAL A 242 0.83 -14.97 23.51
C VAL A 242 1.89 -15.47 24.49
N LYS A 243 1.71 -16.66 25.08
CA LYS A 243 2.74 -17.27 25.95
C LYS A 243 4.08 -17.45 25.27
N LYS A 244 4.08 -18.00 24.04
CA LYS A 244 5.29 -18.17 23.24
C LYS A 244 5.95 -16.83 22.92
N MET A 245 5.15 -15.83 22.56
CA MET A 245 5.61 -14.49 22.21
C MET A 245 6.36 -13.85 23.38
N TYR A 246 5.78 -13.80 24.58
CA TYR A 246 6.44 -13.24 25.76
C TYR A 246 7.65 -14.07 26.24
N LYS A 247 7.63 -15.39 26.05
CA LYS A 247 8.79 -16.24 26.34
C LYS A 247 9.98 -15.94 25.44
N ASN A 248 9.75 -15.54 24.19
CA ASN A 248 10.78 -15.31 23.19
C ASN A 248 11.05 -13.82 22.94
N SER A 249 10.33 -12.92 23.61
CA SER A 249 10.58 -11.48 23.53
C SER A 249 11.76 -11.10 24.41
N CYS A 250 12.66 -10.28 23.88
CA CYS A 250 13.84 -9.79 24.62
C CYS A 250 13.52 -8.57 25.49
N ASP A 251 12.49 -7.81 25.14
CA ASP A 251 12.11 -6.51 25.71
C ASP A 251 10.65 -6.45 26.20
N GLY A 252 9.88 -7.53 26.00
CA GLY A 252 8.45 -7.59 26.28
C GLY A 252 7.58 -6.94 25.17
N GLU A 253 8.18 -6.38 24.13
CA GLU A 253 7.45 -5.67 23.09
C GLU A 253 7.05 -6.57 21.92
N GLY A 254 7.89 -7.54 21.54
CA GLY A 254 7.58 -8.43 20.41
C GLY A 254 8.49 -9.65 20.31
N TRP A 255 8.03 -10.61 19.52
CA TRP A 255 8.79 -11.80 19.16
C TRP A 255 9.26 -11.66 17.72
N PHE A 256 10.58 -11.55 17.54
CA PHE A 256 11.25 -11.35 16.25
C PHE A 256 11.80 -12.66 15.72
N LEU A 257 11.60 -12.94 14.44
CA LEU A 257 12.16 -14.10 13.74
C LEU A 257 12.60 -13.70 12.33
N MET A 258 13.73 -14.24 11.90
CA MET A 258 14.24 -14.09 10.53
C MET A 258 13.94 -15.34 9.69
N GLY A 259 13.97 -15.20 8.39
CA GLY A 259 13.85 -16.22 7.35
C GLY A 259 13.45 -17.63 7.77
N GLU A 260 14.45 -18.49 7.96
CA GLU A 260 14.23 -19.91 8.31
C GLU A 260 13.55 -20.11 9.69
N ALA A 261 13.82 -19.23 10.67
CA ALA A 261 13.16 -19.29 11.97
C ALA A 261 11.66 -18.94 11.85
N ALA A 262 11.31 -17.94 11.06
CA ALA A 262 9.91 -17.60 10.78
C ALA A 262 9.18 -18.73 10.03
N LYS A 263 9.84 -19.41 9.10
CA LYS A 263 9.31 -20.58 8.41
C LYS A 263 9.10 -21.75 9.36
N LYS A 264 10.03 -22.02 10.26
CA LYS A 264 9.92 -23.09 11.27
C LYS A 264 8.72 -22.89 12.20
N GLU A 265 8.45 -21.65 12.60
CA GLU A 265 7.27 -21.29 13.40
C GLU A 265 5.99 -21.12 12.54
N LYS A 266 6.05 -21.41 11.23
CA LYS A 266 4.93 -21.33 10.26
C LYS A 266 4.37 -19.91 10.05
N TRP A 267 5.16 -18.88 10.37
CA TRP A 267 4.77 -17.49 10.08
C TRP A 267 4.81 -17.18 8.58
N VAL A 268 5.64 -17.92 7.86
CA VAL A 268 5.80 -17.85 6.41
C VAL A 268 5.92 -19.26 5.84
N ASN A 269 5.54 -19.43 4.57
CA ASN A 269 5.58 -20.74 3.92
C ASN A 269 6.96 -21.07 3.35
N ASN A 270 7.66 -20.07 2.77
CA ASN A 270 8.88 -20.29 2.02
C ASN A 270 9.92 -19.22 2.34
N VAL A 271 11.19 -19.66 2.42
CA VAL A 271 12.34 -18.76 2.38
C VAL A 271 12.87 -18.73 0.95
N ILE A 272 13.21 -17.56 0.44
CA ILE A 272 13.69 -17.35 -0.92
C ILE A 272 15.04 -16.66 -0.95
N LYS A 273 15.84 -16.98 -1.97
CA LYS A 273 17.16 -16.37 -2.20
C LYS A 273 17.06 -15.09 -3.01
N SER A 274 16.16 -15.07 -4.01
CA SER A 274 15.98 -13.91 -4.88
C SER A 274 14.53 -13.80 -5.39
N CYS A 275 14.17 -12.60 -5.89
CA CYS A 275 12.97 -12.37 -6.69
C CYS A 275 13.40 -11.91 -8.08
N ARG A 276 12.93 -12.62 -9.11
CA ARG A 276 13.11 -12.22 -10.50
C ARG A 276 11.79 -11.64 -11.06
N ASP A 277 11.76 -10.34 -11.25
CA ASP A 277 10.62 -9.64 -11.85
C ASP A 277 10.71 -9.75 -13.38
N THR A 278 9.81 -10.55 -13.97
CA THR A 278 9.77 -10.77 -15.42
C THR A 278 9.00 -9.70 -16.18
N SER A 279 8.34 -8.77 -15.48
CA SER A 279 7.69 -7.60 -16.08
C SER A 279 8.68 -6.50 -16.46
N ILE A 280 9.91 -6.57 -15.93
CA ILE A 280 10.97 -5.59 -16.20
C ILE A 280 11.81 -6.07 -17.39
N ILE A 281 11.79 -5.30 -18.49
CA ILE A 281 12.62 -5.59 -19.65
C ILE A 281 14.10 -5.34 -19.34
N SER A 282 14.97 -6.29 -19.72
CA SER A 282 16.41 -6.12 -19.54
C SER A 282 16.95 -4.90 -20.31
N LYS A 283 18.04 -4.30 -19.82
CA LYS A 283 18.68 -3.15 -20.52
C LYS A 283 19.05 -3.47 -21.99
N LYS A 284 19.39 -4.74 -22.30
CA LYS A 284 19.71 -5.18 -23.68
C LYS A 284 18.46 -5.19 -24.57
N GLU A 285 17.33 -5.67 -24.06
CA GLU A 285 16.06 -5.67 -24.79
C GLU A 285 15.51 -4.25 -24.95
N LYS A 286 15.62 -3.40 -23.91
CA LYS A 286 15.26 -1.97 -24.02
C LYS A 286 16.04 -1.26 -25.13
N LYS A 287 17.36 -1.52 -25.23
CA LYS A 287 18.19 -0.89 -26.25
C LYS A 287 17.83 -1.38 -27.68
N LYS A 288 17.51 -2.67 -27.84
CA LYS A 288 17.08 -3.26 -29.10
C LYS A 288 15.70 -2.73 -29.53
N ASN A 289 14.74 -2.69 -28.61
CA ASN A 289 13.41 -2.16 -28.89
C ASN A 289 13.45 -0.66 -29.16
N TRP A 290 14.22 0.13 -28.38
CA TRP A 290 14.41 1.56 -28.62
C TRP A 290 15.01 1.84 -29.99
N LEU A 291 16.01 1.04 -30.42
CA LEU A 291 16.64 1.19 -31.75
C LEU A 291 15.65 0.86 -32.88
N LEU A 292 14.81 -0.18 -32.71
CA LEU A 292 13.77 -0.57 -33.67
C LEU A 292 12.67 0.48 -33.73
N ASP A 293 12.24 1.01 -32.57
CA ASP A 293 11.25 2.10 -32.50
C ASP A 293 11.80 3.40 -33.09
N PHE A 294 13.06 3.73 -32.81
CA PHE A 294 13.73 4.91 -33.39
C PHE A 294 13.89 4.77 -34.91
N MET A 295 14.27 3.59 -35.41
CA MET A 295 14.35 3.37 -36.85
C MET A 295 12.97 3.39 -37.52
N GLY A 296 11.94 2.85 -36.86
CA GLY A 296 10.54 2.93 -37.33
C GLY A 296 9.99 4.37 -37.33
N LEU A 297 10.34 5.15 -36.31
CA LEU A 297 9.99 6.59 -36.23
C LEU A 297 10.72 7.38 -37.34
N LYS A 298 12.01 7.12 -37.55
CA LYS A 298 12.81 7.75 -38.58
C LYS A 298 12.24 7.46 -39.98
N GLN A 299 11.86 6.20 -40.28
CA GLN A 299 11.21 5.85 -41.55
C GLN A 299 9.84 6.52 -41.72
N LYS A 300 9.03 6.65 -40.63
CA LYS A 300 7.76 7.37 -40.67
C LYS A 300 7.95 8.87 -40.91
N ILE A 301 8.95 9.48 -40.27
CA ILE A 301 9.31 10.90 -40.46
C ILE A 301 9.78 11.13 -41.89
N GLU A 302 10.70 10.30 -42.43
CA GLU A 302 11.18 10.40 -43.81
C GLU A 302 10.04 10.22 -44.82
N LYS A 303 9.09 9.33 -44.56
CA LYS A 303 7.91 9.12 -45.39
C LYS A 303 6.95 10.34 -45.33
N SER A 304 6.77 10.94 -44.14
CA SER A 304 5.96 12.15 -43.97
C SER A 304 6.60 13.39 -44.62
N MET A 305 7.92 13.52 -44.56
CA MET A 305 8.67 14.58 -45.25
C MET A 305 8.53 14.47 -46.79
N LYS A 306 8.60 13.25 -47.34
CA LYS A 306 8.40 13.00 -48.75
C LYS A 306 6.98 13.28 -49.24
N MET A 307 5.97 13.27 -48.32
CA MET A 307 4.57 13.55 -48.61
C MET A 307 4.17 15.02 -48.33
N GLY A 308 5.12 15.89 -47.92
CA GLY A 308 4.85 17.32 -47.69
C GLY A 308 3.99 17.64 -46.45
N ASN A 309 3.81 16.68 -45.54
CA ASN A 309 2.86 16.80 -44.43
C ASN A 309 3.46 17.35 -43.12
N LEU A 310 4.75 17.74 -43.07
CA LEU A 310 5.39 18.26 -41.85
C LEU A 310 6.07 19.60 -42.10
N TRP A 311 5.63 20.65 -41.39
CA TRP A 311 6.07 21.99 -41.57
C TRP A 311 7.25 22.45 -40.72
N TYR A 312 7.69 21.69 -39.71
CA TYR A 312 8.90 22.02 -38.93
C TYR A 312 9.33 20.83 -38.03
N ILE A 313 10.56 20.35 -38.19
CA ILE A 313 11.27 19.52 -37.21
C ILE A 313 12.60 20.18 -36.91
N ASP A 314 12.88 20.47 -35.64
CA ASP A 314 14.15 21.03 -35.17
C ASP A 314 15.27 19.98 -35.43
N GLU A 315 16.26 20.34 -36.26
CA GLU A 315 17.38 19.46 -36.63
C GLU A 315 18.20 18.96 -35.42
N ARG A 316 18.04 19.57 -34.22
CA ARG A 316 18.68 19.13 -32.99
C ARG A 316 18.12 17.82 -32.43
N ILE A 317 16.95 17.38 -32.91
CA ILE A 317 16.31 16.11 -32.51
C ILE A 317 16.84 14.91 -33.34
N LEU A 318 17.53 15.16 -34.44
CA LEU A 318 18.02 14.13 -35.36
C LEU A 318 19.53 13.83 -35.24
N LYS A 319 20.23 14.53 -34.34
CA LYS A 319 21.61 14.23 -33.95
C LYS A 319 21.63 13.51 -32.59
#